data_8f98a4474eac6936cfe63b129965399c
#
_entry.id   8f98a4474eac6936cfe63b129965399c
#
_cell.length_a   1.000
_cell.length_b   1.000
_cell.length_c   1.000
_cell.angle_alpha   90.00
_cell.angle_beta   90.00
_cell.angle_gamma   90.00
#
_symmetry.space_group_name_H-M   'P 1'
#
loop_
_entity.id
_entity.type
_entity.pdbx_description
1 polymer ?
#
loop_
_entity_poly.entity_id
_entity_poly.type
_entity_poly.pdbx_seq_one_letter_code
_entity_poly.pdbx_strand_id
1 'polypeptide(L)'
;MADTFQNEVPRARINLKLSLHTGGAQKKVELPLKLLTIGDFSHGKENRPLSEREKINVNKNNFNSVLTEFSPSVNLTVKNTLANDGSEESINLSFKEMTDFEPEQVARQIPQLRAMLAMRNLLRDLKSNLLDNLSLIHISEPTRP
;
A
#
# COMPACT_ATOMS: atom_id res chain seq x y z
N MET A 1 -0.86 24.34 -35.80
CA MET A 1 -1.92 24.41 -34.77
C MET A 1 -1.20 24.56 -33.46
N ALA A 2 -1.48 25.64 -32.72
CA ALA A 2 -0.83 25.79 -31.41
C ALA A 2 -1.28 24.67 -30.52
N ASP A 3 -0.33 23.90 -29.98
CA ASP A 3 -0.61 22.84 -29.02
C ASP A 3 -1.29 23.48 -27.81
N THR A 4 -2.53 23.11 -27.62
CA THR A 4 -3.31 23.60 -26.49
C THR A 4 -2.68 23.08 -25.21
N PHE A 5 -2.52 23.93 -24.20
CA PHE A 5 -2.06 23.59 -22.83
C PHE A 5 -2.58 22.24 -22.30
N GLN A 6 -3.74 21.81 -22.76
CA GLN A 6 -4.34 20.52 -22.43
C GLN A 6 -3.55 19.30 -22.96
N ASN A 7 -2.66 19.46 -23.93
CA ASN A 7 -1.85 18.38 -24.50
C ASN A 7 -0.50 18.21 -23.77
N GLU A 8 -0.08 19.20 -22.98
CA GLU A 8 1.14 19.16 -22.19
C GLU A 8 1.00 18.32 -20.91
N VAL A 9 -0.24 18.07 -20.46
CA VAL A 9 -0.50 17.28 -19.25
C VAL A 9 -0.53 15.79 -19.57
N PRO A 10 0.16 14.91 -18.80
CA PRO A 10 0.12 13.47 -19.01
C PRO A 10 -1.32 12.95 -19.04
N ARG A 11 -1.59 11.98 -19.89
CA ARG A 11 -2.93 11.40 -20.10
C ARG A 11 -3.37 10.47 -18.96
N ALA A 12 -3.23 10.88 -17.72
CA ALA A 12 -3.92 10.24 -16.61
C ALA A 12 -5.39 10.68 -16.66
N ARG A 13 -6.20 10.03 -17.47
CA ARG A 13 -7.62 10.35 -17.60
C ARG A 13 -8.46 9.40 -16.77
N ILE A 14 -9.15 9.94 -15.79
CA ILE A 14 -10.38 9.34 -15.31
C ILE A 14 -11.44 9.68 -16.37
N ASN A 15 -11.86 8.71 -17.16
CA ASN A 15 -12.93 8.89 -18.13
C ASN A 15 -14.27 8.94 -17.39
N LEU A 16 -14.64 10.10 -16.90
CA LEU A 16 -15.98 10.37 -16.39
C LEU A 16 -16.90 10.66 -17.58
N LYS A 17 -17.76 9.71 -17.91
CA LYS A 17 -18.79 9.89 -18.95
C LYS A 17 -20.08 10.25 -18.26
N LEU A 18 -20.55 11.46 -18.49
CA LEU A 18 -21.87 11.90 -18.06
C LEU A 18 -22.90 11.58 -19.17
N SER A 19 -23.96 10.84 -18.82
CA SER A 19 -25.08 10.64 -19.73
C SER A 19 -26.05 11.79 -19.59
N LEU A 20 -26.02 12.73 -20.52
CA LEU A 20 -27.01 13.82 -20.59
C LEU A 20 -28.23 13.35 -21.35
N HIS A 21 -29.39 13.41 -20.72
CA HIS A 21 -30.70 13.22 -21.36
C HIS A 21 -31.21 14.59 -21.87
N THR A 22 -31.10 14.81 -23.16
CA THR A 22 -31.63 16.00 -23.77
C THR A 22 -32.55 15.59 -24.90
N GLY A 23 -33.87 15.74 -24.72
CA GLY A 23 -34.87 15.59 -25.80
C GLY A 23 -34.94 14.18 -26.42
N GLY A 24 -34.70 13.11 -25.65
CA GLY A 24 -34.80 11.73 -26.11
C GLY A 24 -33.52 11.13 -26.71
N ALA A 25 -32.44 11.88 -26.83
CA ALA A 25 -31.12 11.39 -27.26
C ALA A 25 -30.14 11.34 -26.09
N GLN A 26 -29.51 10.18 -25.87
CA GLN A 26 -28.42 10.05 -24.90
C GLN A 26 -27.11 10.47 -25.56
N LYS A 27 -26.55 11.59 -25.13
CA LYS A 27 -25.21 12.02 -25.51
C LYS A 27 -24.24 11.71 -24.39
N LYS A 28 -23.29 10.81 -24.62
CA LYS A 28 -22.16 10.60 -23.71
C LYS A 28 -21.13 11.70 -23.92
N VAL A 29 -20.98 12.56 -22.94
CA VAL A 29 -19.97 13.63 -22.95
C VAL A 29 -18.82 13.21 -22.03
N GLU A 30 -17.61 13.20 -22.54
CA GLU A 30 -16.40 13.01 -21.76
C GLU A 30 -16.06 14.29 -21.00
N LEU A 31 -15.94 14.21 -19.67
CA LEU A 31 -15.52 15.36 -18.87
C LEU A 31 -14.01 15.59 -19.07
N PRO A 32 -13.60 16.79 -19.48
CA PRO A 32 -12.19 17.11 -19.75
C PRO A 32 -11.45 17.39 -18.43
N LEU A 33 -11.55 16.50 -17.43
CA LEU A 33 -10.84 16.62 -16.18
C LEU A 33 -9.46 15.96 -16.32
N LYS A 34 -8.40 16.78 -16.20
CA LYS A 34 -7.02 16.32 -16.09
C LYS A 34 -6.49 16.75 -14.73
N LEU A 35 -5.96 15.81 -13.97
CA LEU A 35 -5.35 16.07 -12.67
C LEU A 35 -3.83 15.91 -12.78
N LEU A 36 -3.10 16.93 -12.38
CA LEU A 36 -1.65 16.88 -12.21
C LEU A 36 -1.34 17.00 -10.71
N THR A 37 -0.68 15.99 -10.16
CA THR A 37 -0.23 16.00 -8.77
C THR A 37 1.27 16.26 -8.74
N ILE A 38 1.68 17.26 -7.96
CA ILE A 38 3.08 17.66 -7.79
C ILE A 38 3.46 17.40 -6.33
N GLY A 39 4.57 16.71 -6.11
CA GLY A 39 5.05 16.40 -4.78
C GLY A 39 6.42 15.71 -4.79
N ASP A 40 7.02 15.57 -3.63
CA ASP A 40 8.20 14.73 -3.44
C ASP A 40 7.78 13.30 -3.09
N PHE A 41 7.57 12.49 -4.12
CA PHE A 41 7.16 11.08 -3.95
C PHE A 41 8.34 10.13 -3.73
N SER A 42 9.57 10.60 -3.96
CA SER A 42 10.80 9.81 -3.76
C SER A 42 11.46 10.06 -2.41
N HIS A 43 10.91 10.96 -1.60
CA HIS A 43 11.47 11.37 -0.31
C HIS A 43 12.92 11.87 -0.42
N GLY A 44 13.15 12.83 -1.32
CA GLY A 44 14.44 13.48 -1.52
C GLY A 44 15.48 12.68 -2.32
N LYS A 45 15.13 11.53 -2.88
CA LYS A 45 16.04 10.73 -3.73
C LYS A 45 16.21 11.32 -5.13
N GLU A 46 15.29 12.15 -5.58
CA GLU A 46 15.30 12.78 -6.90
C GLU A 46 16.12 14.06 -6.87
N ASN A 47 17.31 14.04 -7.48
CA ASN A 47 18.25 15.18 -7.50
C ASN A 47 18.12 16.04 -8.77
N ARG A 48 17.32 15.61 -9.76
CA ARG A 48 17.14 16.39 -10.99
C ARG A 48 16.34 17.66 -10.73
N PRO A 49 16.68 18.79 -11.39
CA PRO A 49 15.89 20.01 -11.30
C PRO A 49 14.48 19.77 -11.83
N LEU A 50 13.52 20.54 -11.35
CA LEU A 50 12.10 20.38 -11.68
C LEU A 50 11.80 20.46 -13.18
N SER A 51 12.59 21.26 -13.92
CA SER A 51 12.46 21.42 -15.37
C SER A 51 12.83 20.15 -16.17
N GLU A 52 13.65 19.28 -15.59
CA GLU A 52 14.13 18.05 -16.24
C GLU A 52 13.35 16.82 -15.80
N ARG A 53 12.44 16.96 -14.83
CA ARG A 53 11.62 15.84 -14.36
C ARG A 53 10.54 15.51 -15.36
N GLU A 54 10.47 14.25 -15.72
CA GLU A 54 9.44 13.76 -16.64
C GLU A 54 8.09 13.62 -15.94
N LYS A 55 7.02 13.88 -16.70
CA LYS A 55 5.66 13.67 -16.23
C LYS A 55 5.28 12.21 -16.39
N ILE A 56 4.98 11.56 -15.29
CA ILE A 56 4.61 10.14 -15.28
C ILE A 56 3.11 9.99 -15.40
N ASN A 57 2.67 9.17 -16.35
CA ASN A 57 1.27 8.87 -16.52
C ASN A 57 0.88 7.70 -15.61
N VAL A 58 0.08 7.99 -14.58
CA VAL A 58 -0.38 7.01 -13.60
C VAL A 58 -1.80 6.57 -13.92
N ASN A 59 -2.02 5.26 -13.93
CA ASN A 59 -3.32 4.64 -14.08
C ASN A 59 -3.46 3.46 -13.08
N LYS A 60 -4.66 2.89 -13.00
CA LYS A 60 -4.93 1.80 -12.07
C LYS A 60 -4.00 0.58 -12.26
N ASN A 61 -3.57 0.33 -13.48
CA ASN A 61 -2.81 -0.90 -13.81
C ASN A 61 -1.31 -0.73 -13.57
N ASN A 62 -0.78 0.49 -13.69
CA ASN A 62 0.66 0.75 -13.53
C ASN A 62 1.03 1.41 -12.20
N PHE A 63 0.05 1.67 -11.33
CA PHE A 63 0.28 2.39 -10.07
C PHE A 63 1.37 1.74 -9.21
N ASN A 64 1.31 0.43 -8.99
CA ASN A 64 2.30 -0.28 -8.18
C ASN A 64 3.69 -0.26 -8.82
N SER A 65 3.78 -0.34 -10.15
CA SER A 65 5.06 -0.24 -10.86
C SER A 65 5.70 1.14 -10.68
N VAL A 66 4.88 2.19 -10.80
CA VAL A 66 5.33 3.57 -10.56
C VAL A 66 5.75 3.77 -9.11
N LEU A 67 4.98 3.25 -8.14
CA LEU A 67 5.33 3.32 -6.73
C LEU A 67 6.65 2.59 -6.42
N THR A 68 6.85 1.42 -7.04
CA THR A 68 8.11 0.66 -6.93
C THR A 68 9.29 1.43 -7.49
N GLU A 69 9.12 2.14 -8.61
CA GLU A 69 10.16 2.97 -9.22
C GLU A 69 10.58 4.12 -8.29
N PHE A 70 9.62 4.82 -7.70
CA PHE A 70 9.91 5.85 -6.70
C PHE A 70 10.47 5.28 -5.39
N SER A 71 10.11 4.05 -5.06
CA SER A 71 10.54 3.32 -3.85
C SER A 71 10.62 4.23 -2.61
N PRO A 72 9.52 4.85 -2.19
CA PRO A 72 9.51 5.73 -1.03
C PRO A 72 9.96 4.97 0.20
N SER A 73 10.84 5.57 0.95
CA SER A 73 11.35 4.99 2.21
C SER A 73 11.44 6.07 3.26
N VAL A 74 11.20 5.70 4.49
CA VAL A 74 11.25 6.61 5.62
C VAL A 74 12.03 5.98 6.77
N ASN A 75 12.94 6.76 7.35
CA ASN A 75 13.66 6.40 8.56
C ASN A 75 13.05 7.17 9.72
N LEU A 76 12.55 6.44 10.71
CA LEU A 76 11.91 6.99 11.89
C LEU A 76 12.60 6.50 13.14
N THR A 77 12.82 7.39 14.09
CA THR A 77 13.20 7.02 15.45
C THR A 77 11.97 7.12 16.32
N VAL A 78 11.52 5.99 16.85
CA VAL A 78 10.31 5.88 17.64
C VAL A 78 10.62 5.35 19.04
N LYS A 79 9.84 5.80 20.01
CA LYS A 79 9.95 5.30 21.38
C LYS A 79 9.48 3.84 21.44
N ASN A 80 10.32 2.97 21.98
CA ASN A 80 9.99 1.56 22.15
C ASN A 80 9.02 1.38 23.33
N THR A 81 7.75 1.14 23.02
CA THR A 81 6.72 0.89 24.03
C THR A 81 6.63 -0.58 24.43
N LEU A 82 7.29 -1.49 23.69
CA LEU A 82 7.27 -2.92 23.97
C LEU A 82 8.25 -3.29 25.09
N ALA A 83 9.43 -2.69 25.09
CA ALA A 83 10.43 -2.93 26.12
C ALA A 83 10.10 -2.19 27.43
N ASN A 84 9.31 -1.11 27.36
CA ASN A 84 8.90 -0.27 28.47
C ASN A 84 10.09 0.30 29.31
N ASP A 85 11.27 0.39 28.69
CA ASP A 85 12.53 0.85 29.29
C ASP A 85 12.88 2.31 28.90
N GLY A 86 12.00 2.93 28.09
CA GLY A 86 12.22 4.27 27.56
C GLY A 86 13.22 4.33 26.42
N SER A 87 13.66 3.20 25.89
CA SER A 87 14.56 3.13 24.74
C SER A 87 13.87 3.65 23.46
N GLU A 88 14.71 4.13 22.54
CA GLU A 88 14.29 4.51 21.19
C GLU A 88 14.80 3.50 20.18
N GLU A 89 13.97 3.17 19.18
CA GLU A 89 14.33 2.27 18.11
C GLU A 89 14.28 2.99 16.77
N SER A 90 15.32 2.82 15.97
CA SER A 90 15.38 3.35 14.61
C SER A 90 14.79 2.33 13.65
N ILE A 91 13.73 2.73 12.95
CA ILE A 91 12.96 1.89 12.03
C ILE A 91 13.12 2.46 10.63
N ASN A 92 13.45 1.58 9.68
CA ASN A 92 13.48 1.90 8.26
C ASN A 92 12.31 1.18 7.59
N LEU A 93 11.39 1.95 7.01
CA LEU A 93 10.25 1.46 6.28
C LEU A 93 10.41 1.76 4.80
N SER A 94 10.09 0.79 3.96
CA SER A 94 10.06 0.93 2.50
C SER A 94 8.73 0.45 1.94
N PHE A 95 8.25 1.14 0.90
CA PHE A 95 6.93 0.88 0.32
C PHE A 95 7.08 0.69 -1.18
N LYS A 96 6.59 -0.42 -1.70
CA LYS A 96 6.62 -0.78 -3.12
C LYS A 96 5.23 -0.88 -3.71
N GLU A 97 4.26 -1.24 -2.90
CA GLU A 97 2.87 -1.43 -3.29
C GLU A 97 1.96 -0.72 -2.30
N MET A 98 0.73 -0.47 -2.70
CA MET A 98 -0.25 0.16 -1.82
C MET A 98 -0.57 -0.70 -0.60
N THR A 99 -0.49 -2.01 -0.74
CA THR A 99 -0.67 -2.99 0.35
C THR A 99 0.39 -2.91 1.43
N ASP A 100 1.59 -2.39 1.13
CA ASP A 100 2.68 -2.23 2.10
C ASP A 100 2.35 -1.21 3.20
N PHE A 101 1.36 -0.34 2.96
CA PHE A 101 0.86 0.60 3.97
C PHE A 101 -0.10 -0.05 4.98
N GLU A 102 -0.50 -1.28 4.76
CA GLU A 102 -1.32 -2.00 5.73
C GLU A 102 -0.53 -2.27 7.02
N PRO A 103 -1.18 -2.15 8.20
CA PRO A 103 -0.51 -2.30 9.49
C PRO A 103 0.25 -3.63 9.65
N GLU A 104 -0.26 -4.70 9.06
CA GLU A 104 0.38 -6.00 9.11
C GLU A 104 1.69 -6.03 8.30
N GLN A 105 1.71 -5.40 7.12
CA GLN A 105 2.91 -5.33 6.28
C GLN A 105 3.97 -4.41 6.89
N VAL A 106 3.55 -3.29 7.46
CA VAL A 106 4.43 -2.41 8.24
C VAL A 106 5.04 -3.16 9.42
N ALA A 107 4.24 -3.90 10.17
CA ALA A 107 4.74 -4.69 11.29
C ALA A 107 5.73 -5.79 10.86
N ARG A 108 5.61 -6.34 9.67
CA ARG A 108 6.56 -7.33 9.12
C ARG A 108 7.93 -6.75 8.82
N GLN A 109 8.03 -5.45 8.58
CA GLN A 109 9.31 -4.77 8.35
C GLN A 109 10.08 -4.53 9.65
N ILE A 110 9.40 -4.53 10.79
CA ILE A 110 9.99 -4.33 12.13
C ILE A 110 10.34 -5.69 12.74
N PRO A 111 11.62 -5.98 13.06
CA PRO A 111 12.06 -7.31 13.49
C PRO A 111 11.31 -7.87 14.70
N GLN A 112 11.08 -7.04 15.72
CA GLN A 112 10.38 -7.44 16.95
C GLN A 112 8.92 -7.79 16.66
N LEU A 113 8.21 -6.95 15.91
CA LEU A 113 6.81 -7.18 15.55
C LEU A 113 6.65 -8.36 14.59
N ARG A 114 7.61 -8.56 13.69
CA ARG A 114 7.65 -9.72 12.80
C ARG A 114 7.72 -11.03 13.57
N ALA A 115 8.55 -11.09 14.62
CA ALA A 115 8.65 -12.27 15.49
C ALA A 115 7.32 -12.55 16.21
N MET A 116 6.66 -11.51 16.73
CA MET A 116 5.34 -11.64 17.38
C MET A 116 4.26 -12.09 16.41
N LEU A 117 4.25 -11.56 15.17
CA LEU A 117 3.32 -12.01 14.13
C LEU A 117 3.53 -13.46 13.74
N ALA A 118 4.79 -13.92 13.62
CA ALA A 118 5.12 -15.31 13.34
C ALA A 118 4.62 -16.24 14.47
N MET A 119 4.84 -15.86 15.72
CA MET A 119 4.34 -16.60 16.89
C MET A 119 2.81 -16.66 16.89
N ARG A 120 2.13 -15.54 16.65
CA ARG A 120 0.67 -15.50 16.54
C ARG A 120 0.14 -16.44 15.46
N ASN A 121 0.75 -16.42 14.28
CA ASN A 121 0.34 -17.29 13.17
C ASN A 121 0.54 -18.76 13.50
N LEU A 122 1.70 -19.11 14.09
CA LEU A 122 1.98 -20.48 14.54
C LEU A 122 0.94 -20.97 15.56
N LEU A 123 0.59 -20.15 16.55
CA LEU A 123 -0.43 -20.49 17.54
C LEU A 123 -1.82 -20.64 16.92
N ARG A 124 -2.14 -19.84 15.93
CA ARG A 124 -3.40 -19.96 15.19
C ARG A 124 -3.48 -21.25 14.39
N ASP A 125 -2.38 -21.61 13.72
CA ASP A 125 -2.29 -22.83 12.93
C ASP A 125 -2.31 -24.06 13.86
N LEU A 126 -1.63 -24.01 15.00
CA LEU A 126 -1.72 -25.05 16.02
C LEU A 126 -3.14 -25.23 16.54
N LYS A 127 -3.82 -24.12 16.84
CA LYS A 127 -5.23 -24.15 17.28
C LYS A 127 -6.13 -24.80 16.21
N SER A 128 -5.98 -24.43 14.93
CA SER A 128 -6.75 -25.03 13.84
C SER A 128 -6.48 -26.52 13.73
N ASN A 129 -5.21 -26.94 13.73
CA ASN A 129 -4.82 -28.35 13.66
C ASN A 129 -5.31 -29.18 14.85
N LEU A 130 -5.35 -28.60 16.06
CA LEU A 130 -5.90 -29.26 17.23
C LEU A 130 -7.41 -29.44 17.14
N LEU A 131 -8.13 -28.47 16.60
CA LEU A 131 -9.58 -28.54 16.40
C LEU A 131 -9.96 -29.54 15.31
N ASP A 132 -9.15 -29.65 14.24
CA ASP A 132 -9.39 -30.58 13.14
C ASP A 132 -9.03 -32.01 13.50
N ASN A 133 -8.07 -32.24 14.43
CA ASN A 133 -7.66 -33.55 14.93
C ASN A 133 -8.37 -33.93 16.24
N LEU A 134 -9.65 -34.27 16.14
CA LEU A 134 -10.44 -34.81 17.26
C LEU A 134 -9.81 -36.07 17.90
N SER A 135 -8.99 -36.82 17.15
CA SER A 135 -8.28 -37.99 17.66
C SER A 135 -7.21 -37.65 18.72
N LEU A 136 -6.63 -36.44 18.67
CA LEU A 136 -5.66 -35.99 19.69
C LEU A 136 -6.34 -35.61 21.01
N ILE A 137 -7.60 -35.21 20.97
CA ILE A 137 -8.38 -34.88 22.17
C ILE A 137 -8.74 -36.18 22.94
N HIS A 138 -9.02 -37.27 22.24
CA HIS A 138 -9.26 -38.59 22.88
C HIS A 138 -8.05 -39.21 23.54
N ILE A 139 -6.82 -38.86 23.13
CA ILE A 139 -5.59 -39.36 23.76
C ILE A 139 -5.31 -38.63 25.10
N SER A 140 -5.83 -37.44 25.29
CA SER A 140 -5.62 -36.64 26.50
C SER A 140 -6.71 -36.81 27.56
N GLU A 141 -7.80 -37.53 27.27
CA GLU A 141 -8.75 -37.92 28.32
C GLU A 141 -8.14 -39.05 29.15
N PRO A 142 -7.81 -38.81 30.43
CA PRO A 142 -7.43 -39.88 31.31
C PRO A 142 -8.62 -40.83 31.44
N THR A 143 -8.43 -42.09 31.00
CA THR A 143 -9.34 -43.17 31.29
C THR A 143 -9.60 -43.17 32.78
N ARG A 144 -10.74 -42.69 33.24
CA ARG A 144 -11.19 -42.87 34.60
C ARG A 144 -11.45 -44.35 34.85
N PRO A 145 -10.93 -44.95 35.94
CA PRO A 145 -11.26 -46.30 36.35
C PRO A 145 -12.72 -46.44 36.74
#